data_6ceaf1018afee17cf74f6d7d03c8a2c8
#
_entry.id   6ceaf1018afee17cf74f6d7d03c8a2c8
#
_cell.length_a   1.000
_cell.length_b   1.000
_cell.length_c   1.000
_cell.angle_alpha   90.00
_cell.angle_beta   90.00
_cell.angle_gamma   90.00
#
_symmetry.space_group_name_H-M   'P 1'
#
loop_
_entity.id
_entity.type
_entity.pdbx_description
1 polymer ?
#
loop_
_entity_poly.entity_id
_entity_poly.type
_entity_poly.pdbx_seq_one_letter_code
_entity_poly.pdbx_strand_id
1 'polypeptide(L)'
;MAESVRPLEKNKNWKGRRGPVVLIIMDGVGYGKYADGDAVKASRMANLDWLTANSPHTQLKAHGTAVGLPSDADMGNSEVGHNAMGCGRVFAQGAKLVSGAIASGTMFEGATWKSL
;
A
#
# COMPACT_ATOMS: atom_id res chain seq x y z
N MET A 1 -20.88 1.76 -9.82
CA MET A 1 -21.28 1.22 -8.49
C MET A 1 -20.00 1.09 -7.69
N ALA A 2 -19.90 1.74 -6.53
CA ALA A 2 -18.76 1.55 -5.65
C ALA A 2 -18.75 0.08 -5.22
N GLU A 3 -17.65 -0.62 -5.50
CA GLU A 3 -17.47 -1.99 -5.06
C GLU A 3 -17.53 -2.00 -3.52
N SER A 4 -18.56 -2.63 -2.98
CA SER A 4 -18.74 -2.68 -1.53
C SER A 4 -17.56 -3.43 -0.93
N VAL A 5 -16.76 -2.73 -0.16
CA VAL A 5 -15.62 -3.33 0.54
C VAL A 5 -16.15 -4.32 1.57
N ARG A 6 -16.06 -5.61 1.28
CA ARG A 6 -16.46 -6.65 2.24
C ARG A 6 -15.48 -6.66 3.42
N PRO A 7 -15.96 -6.74 4.66
CA PRO A 7 -15.06 -6.91 5.81
C PRO A 7 -14.25 -8.21 5.66
N LEU A 8 -13.02 -8.18 6.19
CA LEU A 8 -12.20 -9.39 6.24
C LEU A 8 -12.80 -10.36 7.27
N GLU A 9 -12.94 -11.60 6.87
CA GLU A 9 -13.39 -12.66 7.77
C GLU A 9 -12.20 -13.36 8.43
N LYS A 10 -12.39 -13.74 9.69
CA LYS A 10 -11.37 -14.50 10.42
C LYS A 10 -11.15 -15.85 9.74
N ASN A 11 -9.90 -16.16 9.39
CA ASN A 11 -9.55 -17.48 8.87
C ASN A 11 -9.76 -18.54 9.96
N LYS A 12 -10.73 -19.43 9.77
CA LYS A 12 -11.10 -20.48 10.71
C LYS A 12 -9.98 -21.51 10.95
N ASN A 13 -9.09 -21.66 9.97
CA ASN A 13 -7.99 -22.62 10.03
C ASN A 13 -6.72 -22.04 10.67
N TRP A 14 -6.70 -20.74 11.00
CA TRP A 14 -5.55 -20.12 11.61
C TRP A 14 -5.77 -19.89 13.11
N LYS A 15 -4.96 -20.57 13.92
CA LYS A 15 -5.06 -20.50 15.38
C LYS A 15 -4.32 -19.31 16.00
N GLY A 16 -3.72 -18.46 15.19
CA GLY A 16 -2.89 -17.33 15.65
C GLY A 16 -1.43 -17.76 15.90
N ARG A 17 -0.63 -16.77 16.30
CA ARG A 17 0.75 -16.98 16.76
C ARG A 17 0.80 -16.83 18.28
N ARG A 18 1.65 -17.60 18.92
CA ARG A 18 1.96 -17.45 20.35
C ARG A 18 2.84 -16.21 20.54
N GLY A 19 2.56 -15.45 21.59
CA GLY A 19 3.33 -14.28 21.98
C GLY A 19 2.98 -13.01 21.17
N PRO A 20 3.64 -11.91 21.46
CA PRO A 20 3.41 -10.65 20.76
C PRO A 20 3.90 -10.75 19.31
N VAL A 21 3.15 -10.13 18.39
CA VAL A 21 3.59 -9.85 17.03
C VAL A 21 4.02 -8.39 16.98
N VAL A 22 5.27 -8.14 16.59
CA VAL A 22 5.80 -6.78 16.46
C VAL A 22 5.90 -6.47 14.97
N LEU A 23 5.21 -5.42 14.53
CA LEU A 23 5.32 -4.87 13.18
C LEU A 23 6.17 -3.61 13.26
N ILE A 24 7.32 -3.62 12.60
CA ILE A 24 8.22 -2.47 12.49
C ILE A 24 8.17 -1.94 11.07
N ILE A 25 7.72 -0.69 10.91
CA ILE A 25 7.67 -0.02 9.61
C ILE A 25 8.83 0.98 9.57
N MET A 26 9.77 0.73 8.66
CA MET A 26 10.86 1.65 8.36
C MET A 26 10.48 2.43 7.10
N ASP A 27 9.72 3.51 7.29
CA ASP A 27 9.22 4.34 6.20
C ASP A 27 10.38 5.00 5.43
N GLY A 28 10.27 5.05 4.11
CA GLY A 28 11.31 5.58 3.23
C GLY A 28 12.50 4.63 2.99
N VAL A 29 12.51 3.43 3.58
CA VAL A 29 13.54 2.41 3.31
C VAL A 29 13.11 1.54 2.15
N GLY A 30 13.92 1.49 1.09
CA GLY A 30 13.63 0.70 -0.11
C GLY A 30 14.87 0.47 -0.95
N TYR A 31 14.70 -0.17 -2.09
CA TYR A 31 15.79 -0.41 -3.03
C TYR A 31 15.92 0.76 -3.98
N GLY A 32 17.09 1.43 -3.95
CA GLY A 32 17.41 2.53 -4.85
C GLY A 32 17.63 2.07 -6.28
N LYS A 33 17.23 2.89 -7.24
CA LYS A 33 17.47 2.64 -8.67
C LYS A 33 18.94 2.78 -9.06
N TYR A 34 19.66 3.69 -8.40
CA TYR A 34 21.05 4.02 -8.67
C TYR A 34 21.90 3.73 -7.44
N ALA A 35 23.05 3.07 -7.63
CA ALA A 35 23.94 2.69 -6.52
C ALA A 35 24.42 3.89 -5.70
N ASP A 36 24.76 4.98 -6.37
CA ASP A 36 25.29 6.20 -5.74
C ASP A 36 24.24 6.97 -4.94
N GLY A 37 22.95 6.73 -5.19
CA GLY A 37 21.84 7.35 -4.48
C GLY A 37 21.13 6.43 -3.48
N ASP A 38 21.61 5.20 -3.33
CA ASP A 38 21.02 4.20 -2.42
C ASP A 38 21.68 4.28 -1.04
N ALA A 39 21.12 5.10 -0.16
CA ALA A 39 21.67 5.29 1.19
C ALA A 39 21.58 4.00 2.04
N VAL A 40 20.60 3.14 1.80
CA VAL A 40 20.49 1.83 2.48
C VAL A 40 21.67 0.96 2.11
N LYS A 41 22.02 0.91 0.84
CA LYS A 41 23.15 0.14 0.33
C LYS A 41 24.51 0.70 0.75
N ALA A 42 24.61 2.02 0.88
CA ALA A 42 25.81 2.71 1.34
C ALA A 42 25.99 2.63 2.86
N SER A 43 24.97 2.38 3.63
CA SER A 43 25.02 2.29 5.09
C SER A 43 25.42 0.90 5.56
N ARG A 44 25.97 0.84 6.78
CA ARG A 44 26.31 -0.43 7.44
C ARG A 44 25.12 -0.91 8.27
N MET A 45 24.26 -1.72 7.66
CA MET A 45 23.04 -2.23 8.30
C MET A 45 23.17 -3.73 8.65
N ALA A 46 24.18 -4.08 9.43
CA ALA A 46 24.53 -5.48 9.74
C ALA A 46 23.33 -6.33 10.22
N ASN A 47 22.42 -5.77 11.02
CA ASN A 47 21.25 -6.48 11.49
C ASN A 47 20.21 -6.70 10.37
N LEU A 48 20.01 -5.70 9.51
CA LEU A 48 19.09 -5.84 8.37
C LEU A 48 19.64 -6.82 7.33
N ASP A 49 20.95 -6.76 7.08
CA ASP A 49 21.62 -7.70 6.19
C ASP A 49 21.50 -9.13 6.72
N TRP A 50 21.71 -9.31 8.01
CA TRP A 50 21.55 -10.62 8.66
C TRP A 50 20.09 -11.12 8.56
N LEU A 51 19.11 -10.26 8.84
CA LEU A 51 17.69 -10.62 8.72
C LEU A 51 17.33 -11.00 7.29
N THR A 52 17.80 -10.23 6.31
CA THR A 52 17.56 -10.50 4.89
C THR A 52 18.14 -11.85 4.46
N ALA A 53 19.33 -12.18 4.97
CA ALA A 53 20.00 -13.45 4.65
C ALA A 53 19.37 -14.67 5.36
N ASN A 54 18.79 -14.49 6.55
CA ASN A 54 18.42 -15.60 7.45
C ASN A 54 16.91 -15.69 7.73
N SER A 55 16.08 -14.80 7.18
CA SER A 55 14.63 -14.79 7.41
C SER A 55 13.87 -14.76 6.09
N PRO A 56 12.64 -15.27 6.06
CA PRO A 56 11.77 -15.08 4.91
C PRO A 56 11.59 -13.59 4.61
N HIS A 57 11.84 -13.19 3.37
CA HIS A 57 11.68 -11.81 2.92
C HIS A 57 11.08 -11.76 1.51
N THR A 58 10.47 -10.64 1.16
CA THR A 58 9.94 -10.38 -0.17
C THR A 58 9.94 -8.88 -0.47
N GLN A 59 9.80 -8.56 -1.74
CA GLN A 59 9.66 -7.18 -2.19
C GLN A 59 8.20 -6.87 -2.49
N LEU A 60 7.75 -5.70 -2.06
CA LEU A 60 6.43 -5.18 -2.35
C LEU A 60 6.55 -3.94 -3.24
N LYS A 61 5.69 -3.83 -4.24
CA LYS A 61 5.53 -2.58 -4.97
C LYS A 61 4.78 -1.58 -4.09
N ALA A 62 5.36 -0.39 -3.88
CA ALA A 62 4.81 0.65 -3.02
C ALA A 62 4.25 1.84 -3.81
N HIS A 63 3.93 1.67 -5.09
CA HIS A 63 3.42 2.70 -5.98
C HIS A 63 2.38 2.15 -6.96
N GLY A 64 1.70 3.04 -7.63
CA GLY A 64 0.83 2.72 -8.75
C GLY A 64 -0.35 1.83 -8.38
N THR A 65 -0.75 1.00 -9.32
CA THR A 65 -1.90 0.10 -9.18
C THR A 65 -1.73 -0.92 -8.07
N ALA A 66 -0.49 -1.25 -7.70
CA ALA A 66 -0.19 -2.18 -6.61
C ALA A 66 -0.64 -1.67 -5.23
N VAL A 67 -0.84 -0.37 -5.06
CA VAL A 67 -1.36 0.25 -3.84
C VAL A 67 -2.71 0.96 -4.08
N GLY A 68 -3.38 0.68 -5.20
CA GLY A 68 -4.72 1.17 -5.51
C GLY A 68 -4.77 2.58 -6.12
N LEU A 69 -3.66 3.09 -6.64
CA LEU A 69 -3.61 4.33 -7.41
C LEU A 69 -4.11 4.11 -8.86
N PRO A 70 -4.43 5.16 -9.61
CA PRO A 70 -5.01 5.05 -10.96
C PRO A 70 -4.12 4.31 -11.94
N SER A 71 -2.82 4.60 -11.96
CA SER A 71 -1.86 4.04 -12.92
C SER A 71 -0.52 3.72 -12.26
N ASP A 72 0.33 2.94 -12.94
CA ASP A 72 1.68 2.62 -12.45
C ASP A 72 2.66 3.80 -12.58
N ALA A 73 2.27 4.89 -13.24
CA ALA A 73 3.02 6.14 -13.27
C ALA A 73 2.79 6.99 -12.00
N ASP A 74 1.75 6.69 -11.23
CA ASP A 74 1.45 7.42 -10.00
C ASP A 74 2.40 7.02 -8.88
N MET A 75 3.09 8.01 -8.33
CA MET A 75 4.01 7.81 -7.23
C MET A 75 3.25 7.46 -5.96
N GLY A 76 3.66 6.38 -5.29
CA GLY A 76 3.15 6.02 -3.98
C GLY A 76 3.61 6.99 -2.89
N ASN A 77 2.94 6.90 -1.75
CA ASN A 77 3.32 7.63 -0.55
C ASN A 77 3.00 6.78 0.69
N SER A 78 3.39 7.28 1.86
CA SER A 78 3.16 6.59 3.14
C SER A 78 1.68 6.32 3.40
N GLU A 79 0.80 7.25 3.06
CA GLU A 79 -0.65 7.12 3.30
C GLU A 79 -1.23 5.90 2.56
N VAL A 80 -1.01 5.80 1.24
CA VAL A 80 -1.58 4.69 0.45
C VAL A 80 -0.98 3.34 0.84
N GLY A 81 0.30 3.31 1.22
CA GLY A 81 0.97 2.11 1.72
C GLY A 81 0.40 1.65 3.06
N HIS A 82 0.25 2.55 4.03
CA HIS A 82 -0.35 2.25 5.32
C HIS A 82 -1.82 1.85 5.21
N ASN A 83 -2.59 2.49 4.32
CA ASN A 83 -3.97 2.12 4.05
C ASN A 83 -4.06 0.67 3.53
N ALA A 84 -3.22 0.29 2.58
CA ALA A 84 -3.19 -1.07 2.05
C ALA A 84 -2.80 -2.10 3.13
N MET A 85 -1.80 -1.80 3.95
CA MET A 85 -1.39 -2.66 5.08
C MET A 85 -2.49 -2.78 6.13
N GLY A 86 -3.10 -1.66 6.53
CA GLY A 86 -4.17 -1.63 7.53
C GLY A 86 -5.42 -2.38 7.10
N CYS A 87 -5.76 -2.31 5.82
CA CYS A 87 -6.89 -3.05 5.25
C CYS A 87 -6.57 -4.52 4.95
N GLY A 88 -5.29 -4.90 4.94
CA GLY A 88 -4.85 -6.24 4.52
C GLY A 88 -5.17 -6.58 3.07
N ARG A 89 -5.41 -5.57 2.24
CA ARG A 89 -5.72 -5.71 0.80
C ARG A 89 -5.53 -4.39 0.06
N VAL A 90 -5.36 -4.48 -1.24
CA VAL A 90 -5.36 -3.32 -2.14
C VAL A 90 -6.81 -2.94 -2.47
N PHE A 91 -7.12 -1.66 -2.37
CA PHE A 91 -8.42 -1.08 -2.78
C PHE A 91 -8.18 0.25 -3.49
N ALA A 92 -9.20 0.71 -4.22
CA ALA A 92 -9.08 1.98 -4.94
C ALA A 92 -8.89 3.14 -3.96
N GLN A 93 -7.77 3.85 -4.09
CA GLN A 93 -7.48 5.06 -3.31
C GLN A 93 -8.34 6.23 -3.78
N GLY A 94 -8.43 7.29 -2.96
CA GLY A 94 -9.26 8.45 -3.25
C GLY A 94 -9.07 9.04 -4.65
N ALA A 95 -7.82 9.18 -5.10
CA ALA A 95 -7.50 9.67 -6.44
C ALA A 95 -8.14 8.79 -7.55
N LYS A 96 -8.07 7.47 -7.40
CA LYS A 96 -8.67 6.52 -8.36
C LYS A 96 -10.20 6.59 -8.34
N LEU A 97 -10.79 6.73 -7.15
CA LEU A 97 -12.24 6.87 -7.01
C LEU A 97 -12.75 8.14 -7.67
N VAL A 98 -12.09 9.28 -7.43
CA VAL A 98 -12.44 10.57 -8.04
C VAL A 98 -12.27 10.52 -9.56
N SER A 99 -11.14 10.02 -10.06
CA SER A 99 -10.91 9.88 -11.51
C SER A 99 -11.97 8.98 -12.16
N GLY A 100 -12.34 7.89 -11.51
CA GLY A 100 -13.40 7.00 -11.98
C GLY A 100 -14.78 7.66 -11.99
N ALA A 101 -15.11 8.45 -10.97
CA ALA A 101 -16.37 9.17 -10.88
C ALA A 101 -16.48 10.26 -11.95
N ILE A 102 -15.39 10.94 -12.27
CA ILE A 102 -15.31 11.91 -13.37
C ILE A 102 -15.50 11.20 -14.71
N ALA A 103 -14.73 10.15 -14.97
CA ALA A 103 -14.76 9.41 -16.22
C ALA A 103 -16.11 8.76 -16.52
N SER A 104 -16.82 8.28 -15.49
CA SER A 104 -18.15 7.69 -15.60
C SER A 104 -19.29 8.72 -15.61
N GLY A 105 -19.00 9.99 -15.33
CA GLY A 105 -20.02 11.04 -15.17
C GLY A 105 -20.78 11.01 -13.85
N THR A 106 -20.60 9.99 -13.01
CA THR A 106 -21.34 9.86 -11.75
C THR A 106 -21.10 10.99 -10.75
N MET A 107 -19.94 11.63 -10.83
CA MET A 107 -19.65 12.81 -10.02
C MET A 107 -20.66 13.94 -10.28
N PHE A 108 -21.07 14.14 -11.52
CA PHE A 108 -21.97 15.21 -11.96
C PHE A 108 -23.46 14.91 -11.71
N GLU A 109 -23.79 13.68 -11.31
CA GLU A 109 -25.15 13.27 -11.02
C GLU A 109 -25.53 13.47 -9.55
N GLY A 110 -24.56 13.75 -8.68
CA GLY A 110 -24.80 13.97 -7.26
C GLY A 110 -25.67 15.18 -6.99
N ALA A 111 -26.58 15.09 -6.00
CA ALA A 111 -27.47 16.18 -5.62
C ALA A 111 -26.69 17.47 -5.25
N THR A 112 -25.63 17.33 -4.50
CA THR A 112 -24.75 18.43 -4.12
C THR A 112 -24.11 19.12 -5.33
N TRP A 113 -23.63 18.34 -6.30
CA TRP A 113 -23.08 18.89 -7.54
C TRP A 113 -24.13 19.69 -8.34
N LYS A 114 -25.35 19.13 -8.44
CA LYS A 114 -26.44 19.78 -9.19
C LYS A 114 -27.02 21.03 -8.49
N SER A 115 -26.71 21.21 -7.21
CA SER A 115 -27.15 22.39 -6.44
C SER A 115 -26.18 23.55 -6.48
N LEU A 116 -24.99 23.39 -7.06
CA LEU A 116 -23.99 24.43 -7.29
C LEU A 116 -24.23 25.18 -8.59
#